data_4bc7e6fc6c6e5b00ab3874a7120279e2
#
_entry.id   4bc7e6fc6c6e5b00ab3874a7120279e2
#
_cell.length_a   1.000
_cell.length_b   1.000
_cell.length_c   1.000
_cell.angle_alpha   90.00
_cell.angle_beta   90.00
_cell.angle_gamma   90.00
#
_symmetry.space_group_name_H-M   'P 1'
#
loop_
_entity.id
_entity.type
_entity.pdbx_description
1 polymer ?
#
loop_
_entity_poly.entity_id
_entity_poly.type
_entity_poly.pdbx_seq_one_letter_code
_entity_poly.pdbx_strand_id
1 'polypeptide(L)'
;MIQIAPIYTLKDISLTFGVKPLFTSVTLNILRGDKICLVGRNGCGKSTLLKVISGIITPDNGEIFIQPGTKVSYMEQENSFYEYETLKDAILSGIKGENVKELSYKADILIDELDIKGDISPKTASGGEVKKAALAKALISEPDILLLDEPTNHLDITTIEKLEEKIKKFTGAVIVISHDRSFLNHVSNKTLWLDRGIVYTNDTWFAGFEVWQEAI
;
A
#
# COMPACT_ATOMS: atom_id res chain seq x y z
N MET A 1 14.52 -18.62 -19.76
CA MET A 1 14.06 -17.58 -18.80
C MET A 1 13.20 -18.28 -17.77
N ILE A 2 13.54 -18.17 -16.49
CA ILE A 2 12.71 -18.69 -15.39
C ILE A 2 11.51 -17.71 -15.30
N GLN A 3 10.33 -18.17 -15.63
CA GLN A 3 9.12 -17.38 -15.51
C GLN A 3 8.75 -17.32 -14.02
N ILE A 4 8.97 -16.18 -13.38
CA ILE A 4 8.61 -15.97 -11.96
C ILE A 4 7.10 -15.95 -11.88
N ALA A 5 6.51 -16.88 -11.13
CA ALA A 5 5.08 -16.90 -10.93
C ALA A 5 4.61 -15.70 -10.08
N PRO A 6 3.47 -15.07 -10.42
CA PRO A 6 2.92 -13.99 -9.61
C PRO A 6 2.48 -14.51 -8.23
N ILE A 7 2.69 -13.69 -7.21
CA ILE A 7 2.20 -13.96 -5.84
C ILE A 7 0.75 -13.56 -5.66
N TYR A 8 0.25 -12.68 -6.56
CA TYR A 8 -1.11 -12.19 -6.58
C TYR A 8 -1.54 -11.88 -8.01
N THR A 9 -2.72 -12.32 -8.41
CA THR A 9 -3.30 -12.04 -9.73
C THR A 9 -4.74 -11.59 -9.59
N LEU A 10 -5.07 -10.49 -10.24
CA LEU A 10 -6.43 -10.09 -10.58
C LEU A 10 -6.66 -10.40 -12.05
N LYS A 11 -7.79 -11.02 -12.39
CA LYS A 11 -8.16 -11.34 -13.77
C LYS A 11 -9.59 -10.93 -14.04
N ASP A 12 -9.77 -10.03 -15.01
CA ASP A 12 -11.05 -9.53 -15.50
C ASP A 12 -11.98 -8.99 -14.40
N ILE A 13 -11.40 -8.30 -13.41
CA ILE A 13 -12.14 -7.74 -12.28
C ILE A 13 -13.05 -6.62 -12.75
N SER A 14 -14.34 -6.73 -12.43
CA SER A 14 -15.31 -5.66 -12.58
C SER A 14 -15.92 -5.27 -11.23
N LEU A 15 -16.20 -3.98 -11.07
CA LEU A 15 -16.80 -3.42 -9.86
C LEU A 15 -17.65 -2.22 -10.23
N THR A 16 -18.87 -2.18 -9.70
CA THR A 16 -19.82 -1.09 -9.93
C THR A 16 -20.22 -0.45 -8.60
N PHE A 17 -20.17 0.87 -8.54
CA PHE A 17 -20.76 1.63 -7.45
C PHE A 17 -22.00 2.38 -7.95
N GLY A 18 -23.17 1.99 -7.44
CA GLY A 18 -24.44 2.53 -7.88
C GLY A 18 -24.73 2.15 -9.35
N VAL A 19 -24.85 3.15 -10.23
CA VAL A 19 -25.21 2.94 -11.65
C VAL A 19 -24.00 2.93 -12.59
N LYS A 20 -22.85 3.46 -12.14
CA LYS A 20 -21.65 3.59 -12.97
C LYS A 20 -20.62 2.52 -12.64
N PRO A 21 -20.11 1.79 -13.64
CA PRO A 21 -19.00 0.88 -13.44
C PRO A 21 -17.74 1.70 -13.06
N LEU A 22 -17.07 1.27 -11.98
CA LEU A 22 -15.79 1.81 -11.59
C LEU A 22 -14.65 1.05 -12.28
N PHE A 23 -14.76 -0.28 -12.30
CA PHE A 23 -13.87 -1.18 -13.05
C PHE A 23 -14.67 -1.98 -14.05
N THR A 24 -14.15 -2.12 -15.26
CA THR A 24 -14.78 -2.87 -16.33
C THR A 24 -14.08 -4.18 -16.63
N SER A 25 -12.74 -4.19 -16.59
CA SER A 25 -11.91 -5.38 -16.75
C SER A 25 -10.50 -5.06 -16.28
N VAL A 26 -10.27 -5.20 -14.98
CA VAL A 26 -8.92 -5.00 -14.40
C VAL A 26 -8.22 -6.33 -14.34
N THR A 27 -7.09 -6.43 -15.06
CA THR A 27 -6.18 -7.58 -15.00
C THR A 27 -4.80 -7.09 -14.57
N LEU A 28 -4.23 -7.74 -13.55
CA LEU A 28 -2.99 -7.33 -12.92
C LEU A 28 -2.28 -8.54 -12.32
N ASN A 29 -0.96 -8.63 -12.56
CA ASN A 29 -0.07 -9.58 -11.91
C ASN A 29 0.92 -8.82 -11.02
N ILE A 30 1.05 -9.26 -9.78
CA ILE A 30 2.00 -8.74 -8.80
C ILE A 30 3.06 -9.82 -8.56
N LEU A 31 4.31 -9.47 -8.80
CA LEU A 31 5.46 -10.33 -8.57
C LEU A 31 6.15 -9.94 -7.26
N ARG A 32 6.81 -10.89 -6.62
CA ARG A 32 7.67 -10.57 -5.48
C ARG A 32 8.79 -9.62 -5.93
N GLY A 33 9.00 -8.56 -5.14
CA GLY A 33 9.99 -7.52 -5.47
C GLY A 33 9.46 -6.37 -6.33
N ASP A 34 8.25 -6.46 -6.89
CA ASP A 34 7.62 -5.34 -7.59
C ASP A 34 7.51 -4.11 -6.69
N LYS A 35 7.88 -2.94 -7.21
CA LYS A 35 7.69 -1.63 -6.59
C LYS A 35 6.83 -0.80 -7.52
N ILE A 36 5.54 -0.88 -7.32
CA ILE A 36 4.52 -0.38 -8.25
C ILE A 36 4.04 0.99 -7.79
N CYS A 37 4.10 2.00 -8.66
CA CYS A 37 3.31 3.20 -8.48
C CYS A 37 1.97 3.07 -9.24
N LEU A 38 0.87 3.30 -8.53
CA LEU A 38 -0.48 3.32 -9.10
C LEU A 38 -0.90 4.77 -9.34
N VAL A 39 -1.03 5.13 -10.61
CA VAL A 39 -1.37 6.48 -11.05
C VAL A 39 -2.72 6.51 -11.76
N GLY A 40 -3.32 7.69 -11.86
CA GLY A 40 -4.61 7.91 -12.50
C GLY A 40 -5.28 9.17 -11.95
N ARG A 41 -6.33 9.63 -12.61
CA ARG A 41 -7.09 10.82 -12.20
C ARG A 41 -7.69 10.66 -10.81
N ASN A 42 -7.96 11.77 -10.14
CA ASN A 42 -8.68 11.73 -8.86
C ASN A 42 -10.08 11.16 -9.08
N GLY A 43 -10.49 10.27 -8.17
CA GLY A 43 -11.79 9.59 -8.25
C GLY A 43 -11.88 8.43 -9.25
N CYS A 44 -10.81 8.07 -9.97
CA CYS A 44 -10.84 6.94 -10.91
C CYS A 44 -10.86 5.56 -10.23
N GLY A 45 -10.70 5.48 -8.90
CA GLY A 45 -10.81 4.22 -8.17
C GLY A 45 -9.47 3.66 -7.66
N LYS A 46 -8.38 4.44 -7.60
CA LYS A 46 -7.07 3.95 -7.12
C LYS A 46 -7.15 3.31 -5.73
N SER A 47 -7.68 4.04 -4.75
CA SER A 47 -7.84 3.51 -3.37
C SER A 47 -8.80 2.32 -3.33
N THR A 48 -9.82 2.32 -4.18
CA THR A 48 -10.75 1.20 -4.31
C THR A 48 -10.05 -0.05 -4.85
N LEU A 49 -9.13 0.11 -5.81
CA LEU A 49 -8.32 -1.01 -6.31
C LEU A 49 -7.43 -1.58 -5.20
N LEU A 50 -6.81 -0.73 -4.37
CA LEU A 50 -6.05 -1.22 -3.21
C LEU A 50 -6.96 -1.96 -2.22
N LYS A 51 -8.20 -1.50 -2.00
CA LYS A 51 -9.19 -2.19 -1.15
C LYS A 51 -9.63 -3.53 -1.74
N VAL A 52 -9.71 -3.66 -3.05
CA VAL A 52 -9.95 -4.96 -3.71
C VAL A 52 -8.76 -5.89 -3.50
N ILE A 53 -7.52 -5.41 -3.72
CA ILE A 53 -6.31 -6.21 -3.53
C ILE A 53 -6.16 -6.64 -2.06
N SER A 54 -6.51 -5.78 -1.09
CA SER A 54 -6.46 -6.11 0.34
C SER A 54 -7.59 -7.03 0.82
N GLY A 55 -8.59 -7.30 -0.03
CA GLY A 55 -9.76 -8.11 0.32
C GLY A 55 -10.83 -7.38 1.13
N ILE A 56 -10.72 -6.05 1.31
CA ILE A 56 -11.75 -5.23 1.99
C ILE A 56 -12.99 -5.10 1.13
N ILE A 57 -12.81 -5.00 -0.20
CA ILE A 57 -13.91 -4.93 -1.17
C ILE A 57 -13.87 -6.18 -2.04
N THR A 58 -15.00 -6.87 -2.12
CA THR A 58 -15.18 -7.98 -3.07
C THR A 58 -15.66 -7.42 -4.40
N PRO A 59 -15.02 -7.74 -5.52
CA PRO A 59 -15.48 -7.31 -6.84
C PRO A 59 -16.77 -8.02 -7.25
N ASP A 60 -17.49 -7.43 -8.21
CA ASP A 60 -18.75 -8.02 -8.73
C ASP A 60 -18.46 -9.28 -9.57
N ASN A 61 -17.41 -9.24 -10.40
CA ASN A 61 -16.97 -10.36 -11.22
C ASN A 61 -15.45 -10.39 -11.35
N GLY A 62 -14.95 -11.50 -11.90
CA GLY A 62 -13.54 -11.75 -12.14
C GLY A 62 -12.97 -12.79 -11.17
N GLU A 63 -11.69 -13.09 -11.33
CA GLU A 63 -10.99 -14.08 -10.53
C GLU A 63 -9.84 -13.42 -9.77
N ILE A 64 -9.69 -13.77 -8.50
CA ILE A 64 -8.56 -13.37 -7.67
C ILE A 64 -7.80 -14.63 -7.27
N PHE A 65 -6.52 -14.68 -7.64
CA PHE A 65 -5.61 -15.72 -7.20
C PHE A 65 -4.57 -15.13 -6.25
N ILE A 66 -4.42 -15.74 -5.10
CA ILE A 66 -3.40 -15.40 -4.10
C ILE A 66 -2.59 -16.66 -3.81
N GLN A 67 -1.28 -16.58 -3.94
CA GLN A 67 -0.40 -17.68 -3.57
C GLN A 67 -0.64 -18.02 -2.07
N PRO A 68 -0.84 -19.29 -1.71
CA PRO A 68 -1.08 -19.66 -0.32
C PRO A 68 0.00 -19.13 0.63
N GLY A 69 -0.44 -18.58 1.76
CA GLY A 69 0.46 -18.01 2.76
C GLY A 69 0.87 -16.55 2.51
N THR A 70 0.50 -15.96 1.37
CA THR A 70 0.79 -14.54 1.08
C THR A 70 0.04 -13.62 2.04
N LYS A 71 0.79 -12.77 2.73
CA LYS A 71 0.24 -11.76 3.64
C LYS A 71 0.14 -10.43 2.91
N VAL A 72 -1.05 -9.84 2.90
CA VAL A 72 -1.30 -8.50 2.35
C VAL A 72 -1.57 -7.54 3.50
N SER A 73 -0.88 -6.40 3.51
CA SER A 73 -1.13 -5.32 4.45
C SER A 73 -1.47 -4.04 3.72
N TYR A 74 -2.43 -3.29 4.25
CA TYR A 74 -2.92 -2.05 3.64
C TYR A 74 -2.89 -0.91 4.65
N MET A 75 -2.23 0.17 4.26
CA MET A 75 -2.25 1.46 4.94
C MET A 75 -3.19 2.40 4.19
N GLU A 76 -4.31 2.73 4.82
CA GLU A 76 -5.32 3.63 4.25
C GLU A 76 -4.84 5.09 4.22
N GLN A 77 -5.45 5.88 3.35
CA GLN A 77 -5.18 7.32 3.25
C GLN A 77 -5.50 8.05 4.57
N GLU A 78 -6.67 7.77 5.14
CA GLU A 78 -7.08 8.29 6.44
C GLU A 78 -7.01 7.18 7.48
N ASN A 79 -6.32 7.45 8.58
CA ASN A 79 -6.19 6.53 9.68
C ASN A 79 -6.75 7.16 10.95
N SER A 80 -7.56 6.40 11.67
CA SER A 80 -8.05 6.75 12.99
C SER A 80 -7.75 5.59 13.93
N PHE A 81 -7.19 5.92 15.08
CA PHE A 81 -6.81 4.94 16.10
C PHE A 81 -7.49 5.28 17.45
N TYR A 82 -8.61 6.00 17.42
CA TYR A 82 -9.29 6.47 18.64
C TYR A 82 -9.78 5.35 19.56
N GLU A 83 -9.88 4.13 19.05
CA GLU A 83 -10.21 2.92 19.79
C GLU A 83 -9.06 2.37 20.64
N TYR A 84 -7.82 2.83 20.41
CA TYR A 84 -6.63 2.39 21.13
C TYR A 84 -6.24 3.43 22.21
N GLU A 85 -5.63 2.93 23.30
CA GLU A 85 -5.13 3.80 24.38
C GLU A 85 -3.88 4.56 23.95
N THR A 86 -2.97 3.87 23.25
CA THR A 86 -1.69 4.42 22.77
C THR A 86 -1.47 4.14 21.29
N LEU A 87 -0.54 4.89 20.66
CA LEU A 87 -0.09 4.60 19.31
C LEU A 87 0.60 3.23 19.21
N LYS A 88 1.29 2.81 20.28
CA LYS A 88 1.91 1.48 20.35
C LYS A 88 0.84 0.37 20.29
N ASP A 89 -0.29 0.53 20.97
CA ASP A 89 -1.40 -0.45 20.91
C ASP A 89 -1.99 -0.52 19.51
N ALA A 90 -2.13 0.63 18.85
CA ALA A 90 -2.57 0.69 17.46
C ALA A 90 -1.60 -0.04 16.53
N ILE A 91 -0.29 0.12 16.70
CA ILE A 91 0.73 -0.59 15.91
C ILE A 91 0.64 -2.10 16.17
N LEU A 92 0.55 -2.51 17.42
CA LEU A 92 0.45 -3.94 17.80
C LEU A 92 -0.78 -4.62 17.21
N SER A 93 -1.87 -3.90 16.98
CA SER A 93 -3.06 -4.43 16.32
C SER A 93 -2.84 -4.89 14.87
N GLY A 94 -1.71 -4.54 14.26
CA GLY A 94 -1.27 -5.07 12.96
C GLY A 94 -0.81 -6.52 13.02
N ILE A 95 -0.51 -7.04 14.22
CA ILE A 95 -0.17 -8.45 14.44
C ILE A 95 -1.47 -9.23 14.61
N LYS A 96 -1.70 -10.23 13.76
CA LYS A 96 -2.85 -11.14 13.86
C LYS A 96 -2.42 -12.42 14.57
N GLY A 97 -3.15 -12.85 15.60
CA GLY A 97 -2.94 -14.13 16.30
C GLY A 97 -2.55 -13.98 17.77
N GLU A 98 -2.20 -15.10 18.41
CA GLU A 98 -2.00 -15.19 19.88
C GLU A 98 -0.64 -14.66 20.37
N ASN A 99 0.32 -14.39 19.48
CA ASN A 99 1.71 -14.08 19.84
C ASN A 99 2.02 -12.59 19.98
N VAL A 100 1.02 -11.74 20.23
CA VAL A 100 1.21 -10.28 20.33
C VAL A 100 2.27 -9.90 21.38
N LYS A 101 2.26 -10.57 22.53
CA LYS A 101 3.23 -10.31 23.61
C LYS A 101 4.66 -10.68 23.22
N GLU A 102 4.85 -11.80 22.53
CA GLU A 102 6.17 -12.26 22.08
C GLU A 102 6.72 -11.38 20.96
N LEU A 103 5.84 -10.78 20.17
CA LEU A 103 6.20 -9.95 19.01
C LEU A 103 6.18 -8.44 19.33
N SER A 104 5.92 -8.05 20.59
CA SER A 104 5.85 -6.63 20.98
C SER A 104 7.16 -5.87 20.71
N TYR A 105 8.30 -6.54 20.78
CA TYR A 105 9.59 -5.94 20.48
C TYR A 105 9.68 -5.41 19.03
N LYS A 106 8.92 -6.00 18.08
CA LYS A 106 8.86 -5.50 16.70
C LYS A 106 8.23 -4.12 16.62
N ALA A 107 7.23 -3.85 17.48
CA ALA A 107 6.65 -2.52 17.58
C ALA A 107 7.68 -1.52 18.11
N ASP A 108 8.48 -1.88 19.12
CA ASP A 108 9.52 -1.01 19.66
C ASP A 108 10.58 -0.67 18.61
N ILE A 109 11.01 -1.65 17.81
CA ILE A 109 11.93 -1.41 16.68
C ILE A 109 11.35 -0.40 15.68
N LEU A 110 10.09 -0.59 15.25
CA LEU A 110 9.45 0.31 14.30
C LEU A 110 9.20 1.71 14.88
N ILE A 111 8.88 1.79 16.17
CA ILE A 111 8.71 3.04 16.90
C ILE A 111 10.02 3.84 16.89
N ASP A 112 11.15 3.18 17.20
CA ASP A 112 12.47 3.82 17.19
C ASP A 112 12.90 4.22 15.76
N GLU A 113 12.71 3.33 14.77
CA GLU A 113 13.09 3.60 13.38
C GLU A 113 12.34 4.77 12.76
N LEU A 114 11.04 4.91 13.05
CA LEU A 114 10.18 5.94 12.48
C LEU A 114 10.04 7.17 13.39
N ASP A 115 10.73 7.18 14.54
CA ASP A 115 10.66 8.26 15.53
C ASP A 115 9.20 8.55 15.93
N ILE A 116 8.54 7.54 16.49
CA ILE A 116 7.14 7.58 16.93
C ILE A 116 7.12 7.75 18.45
N LYS A 117 6.26 8.63 18.96
CA LYS A 117 5.95 8.69 20.39
C LYS A 117 4.91 7.61 20.72
N GLY A 118 5.36 6.38 20.94
CA GLY A 118 4.50 5.21 21.09
C GLY A 118 3.49 5.30 22.22
N ASP A 119 3.85 5.97 23.33
CA ASP A 119 3.06 6.02 24.55
C ASP A 119 1.97 7.11 24.57
N ILE A 120 1.89 7.96 23.52
CA ILE A 120 0.85 9.00 23.48
C ILE A 120 -0.48 8.45 22.98
N SER A 121 -1.56 9.08 23.47
CA SER A 121 -2.90 8.76 23.00
C SER A 121 -3.10 9.22 21.54
N PRO A 122 -3.74 8.41 20.69
CA PRO A 122 -4.11 8.82 19.33
C PRO A 122 -4.95 10.10 19.27
N LYS A 123 -5.69 10.40 20.36
CA LYS A 123 -6.54 11.61 20.45
C LYS A 123 -5.73 12.91 20.56
N THR A 124 -4.49 12.81 21.04
CA THR A 124 -3.59 13.96 21.23
C THR A 124 -2.41 13.95 20.25
N ALA A 125 -2.27 12.88 19.48
CA ALA A 125 -1.22 12.74 18.48
C ALA A 125 -1.45 13.70 17.30
N SER A 126 -0.35 14.20 16.74
CA SER A 126 -0.38 14.95 15.47
C SER A 126 -0.72 14.04 14.30
N GLY A 127 -1.21 14.59 13.17
CA GLY A 127 -1.47 13.83 11.96
C GLY A 127 -0.24 13.07 11.45
N GLY A 128 0.96 13.65 11.59
CA GLY A 128 2.21 12.99 11.24
C GLY A 128 2.52 11.79 12.14
N GLU A 129 2.28 11.89 13.45
CA GLU A 129 2.47 10.77 14.39
C GLU A 129 1.48 9.63 14.12
N VAL A 130 0.21 9.96 13.85
CA VAL A 130 -0.80 8.96 13.46
C VAL A 130 -0.39 8.27 12.15
N LYS A 131 0.13 9.04 11.17
CA LYS A 131 0.58 8.51 9.87
C LYS A 131 1.78 7.58 10.02
N LYS A 132 2.77 7.95 10.83
CA LYS A 132 3.91 7.09 11.16
C LYS A 132 3.46 5.79 11.84
N ALA A 133 2.52 5.88 12.78
CA ALA A 133 1.95 4.71 13.46
C ALA A 133 1.18 3.80 12.48
N ALA A 134 0.42 4.36 11.53
CA ALA A 134 -0.26 3.60 10.50
C ALA A 134 0.72 2.84 9.59
N LEU A 135 1.84 3.48 9.23
CA LEU A 135 2.91 2.84 8.48
C LEU A 135 3.54 1.70 9.29
N ALA A 136 3.87 1.93 10.56
CA ALA A 136 4.39 0.90 11.45
C ALA A 136 3.42 -0.29 11.59
N LYS A 137 2.12 -0.02 11.76
CA LYS A 137 1.06 -1.04 11.81
C LYS A 137 1.01 -1.88 10.54
N ALA A 138 1.18 -1.27 9.37
CA ALA A 138 1.18 -1.99 8.10
C ALA A 138 2.43 -2.87 7.94
N LEU A 139 3.57 -2.45 8.49
CA LEU A 139 4.84 -3.15 8.37
C LEU A 139 5.04 -4.27 9.40
N ILE A 140 4.43 -4.15 10.60
CA ILE A 140 4.72 -5.03 11.74
C ILE A 140 4.38 -6.50 11.47
N SER A 141 3.40 -6.75 10.59
CA SER A 141 3.00 -8.11 10.17
C SER A 141 3.99 -8.78 9.22
N GLU A 142 5.04 -8.06 8.79
CA GLU A 142 5.99 -8.52 7.76
C GLU A 142 5.25 -9.03 6.52
N PRO A 143 4.50 -8.17 5.83
CA PRO A 143 3.68 -8.59 4.71
C PRO A 143 4.52 -8.99 3.48
N ASP A 144 3.98 -9.84 2.61
CA ASP A 144 4.52 -10.12 1.29
C ASP A 144 4.11 -9.06 0.27
N ILE A 145 2.96 -8.42 0.49
CA ILE A 145 2.43 -7.31 -0.32
C ILE A 145 2.05 -6.17 0.62
N LEU A 146 2.66 -5.01 0.41
CA LEU A 146 2.42 -3.78 1.14
C LEU A 146 1.69 -2.78 0.25
N LEU A 147 0.50 -2.37 0.64
CA LEU A 147 -0.33 -1.39 -0.06
C LEU A 147 -0.29 -0.08 0.72
N LEU A 148 0.13 1.01 0.07
CA LEU A 148 0.29 2.33 0.68
C LEU A 148 -0.55 3.37 -0.07
N ASP A 149 -1.53 3.93 0.62
CA ASP A 149 -2.40 4.99 0.08
C ASP A 149 -2.00 6.34 0.67
N GLU A 150 -1.38 7.19 -0.16
CA GLU A 150 -0.85 8.50 0.20
C GLU A 150 0.03 8.48 1.47
N PRO A 151 1.09 7.65 1.49
CA PRO A 151 1.90 7.47 2.69
C PRO A 151 2.73 8.70 3.07
N THR A 152 3.00 9.60 2.12
CA THR A 152 3.85 10.79 2.31
C THR A 152 3.11 11.98 2.91
N ASN A 153 1.77 11.98 2.91
CA ASN A 153 0.99 13.08 3.43
C ASN A 153 1.24 13.28 4.94
N HIS A 154 1.48 14.53 5.34
CA HIS A 154 1.77 14.94 6.73
C HIS A 154 3.09 14.39 7.32
N LEU A 155 3.95 13.78 6.51
CA LEU A 155 5.29 13.38 6.94
C LEU A 155 6.32 14.49 6.67
N ASP A 156 7.29 14.60 7.56
CA ASP A 156 8.48 15.41 7.35
C ASP A 156 9.44 14.72 6.36
N ILE A 157 10.35 15.51 5.78
CA ILE A 157 11.30 15.04 4.75
C ILE A 157 12.15 13.86 5.26
N THR A 158 12.62 13.94 6.49
CA THR A 158 13.45 12.87 7.10
C THR A 158 12.70 11.56 7.19
N THR A 159 11.41 11.61 7.52
CA THR A 159 10.55 10.42 7.58
C THR A 159 10.28 9.86 6.18
N ILE A 160 10.09 10.73 5.17
CA ILE A 160 9.93 10.30 3.77
C ILE A 160 11.19 9.59 3.28
N GLU A 161 12.38 10.12 3.56
CA GLU A 161 13.66 9.47 3.21
C GLU A 161 13.80 8.08 3.87
N LYS A 162 13.44 7.96 5.15
CA LYS A 162 13.43 6.66 5.85
C LYS A 162 12.44 5.68 5.21
N LEU A 163 11.27 6.16 4.78
CA LEU A 163 10.28 5.35 4.07
C LEU A 163 10.81 4.87 2.71
N GLU A 164 11.44 5.75 1.93
CA GLU A 164 12.08 5.39 0.66
C GLU A 164 13.11 4.26 0.84
N GLU A 165 14.01 4.41 1.82
CA GLU A 165 15.00 3.40 2.16
C GLU A 165 14.36 2.05 2.55
N LYS A 166 13.28 2.12 3.33
CA LYS A 166 12.56 0.93 3.77
C LYS A 166 11.88 0.21 2.59
N ILE A 167 11.26 0.96 1.69
CA ILE A 167 10.62 0.40 0.47
C ILE A 167 11.68 -0.22 -0.45
N LYS A 168 12.82 0.44 -0.65
CA LYS A 168 13.92 -0.09 -1.47
C LYS A 168 14.46 -1.42 -0.94
N LYS A 169 14.58 -1.56 0.37
CA LYS A 169 15.05 -2.79 1.05
C LYS A 169 13.98 -3.86 1.21
N PHE A 170 12.72 -3.51 1.02
CA PHE A 170 11.61 -4.44 1.19
C PHE A 170 11.64 -5.54 0.12
N THR A 171 11.66 -6.80 0.52
CA THR A 171 11.79 -7.94 -0.39
C THR A 171 10.47 -8.38 -1.04
N GLY A 172 9.36 -8.01 -0.44
CA GLY A 172 8.01 -8.23 -0.99
C GLY A 172 7.63 -7.23 -2.07
N ALA A 173 6.39 -7.28 -2.51
CA ALA A 173 5.83 -6.31 -3.44
C ALA A 173 5.30 -5.09 -2.68
N VAL A 174 5.42 -3.90 -3.29
CA VAL A 174 4.81 -2.66 -2.79
C VAL A 174 3.96 -2.06 -3.90
N ILE A 175 2.75 -1.64 -3.56
CA ILE A 175 1.92 -0.79 -4.42
C ILE A 175 1.68 0.52 -3.68
N VAL A 176 2.06 1.62 -4.29
CA VAL A 176 1.94 2.95 -3.69
C VAL A 176 1.12 3.89 -4.55
N ILE A 177 0.23 4.63 -3.91
CA ILE A 177 -0.44 5.80 -4.47
C ILE A 177 0.18 7.02 -3.77
N SER A 178 0.68 7.98 -4.52
CA SER A 178 1.14 9.26 -3.99
C SER A 178 1.03 10.37 -5.03
N HIS A 179 0.88 11.59 -4.55
CA HIS A 179 1.01 12.80 -5.36
C HIS A 179 2.45 13.34 -5.38
N ASP A 180 3.33 12.79 -4.56
CA ASP A 180 4.74 13.15 -4.53
C ASP A 180 5.51 12.43 -5.64
N ARG A 181 5.74 13.16 -6.74
CA ARG A 181 6.46 12.63 -7.92
C ARG A 181 7.90 12.24 -7.60
N SER A 182 8.58 13.00 -6.72
CA SER A 182 9.95 12.69 -6.32
C SER A 182 10.01 11.35 -5.59
N PHE A 183 9.13 11.16 -4.61
CA PHE A 183 9.00 9.90 -3.89
C PHE A 183 8.71 8.72 -4.82
N LEU A 184 7.73 8.85 -5.73
CA LEU A 184 7.40 7.79 -6.68
C LEU A 184 8.60 7.42 -7.58
N ASN A 185 9.35 8.41 -8.07
CA ASN A 185 10.56 8.18 -8.88
C ASN A 185 11.64 7.43 -8.12
N HIS A 186 11.78 7.67 -6.82
CA HIS A 186 12.81 7.03 -6.00
C HIS A 186 12.48 5.59 -5.62
N VAL A 187 11.20 5.24 -5.51
CA VAL A 187 10.78 3.94 -4.95
C VAL A 187 10.23 2.95 -5.97
N SER A 188 9.70 3.43 -7.12
CA SER A 188 9.02 2.54 -8.06
C SER A 188 9.94 2.00 -9.16
N ASN A 189 9.67 0.78 -9.60
CA ASN A 189 10.27 0.15 -10.77
C ASN A 189 9.22 -0.26 -11.82
N LYS A 190 7.94 -0.04 -11.53
CA LYS A 190 6.81 -0.39 -12.38
C LYS A 190 5.69 0.63 -12.19
N THR A 191 4.99 0.95 -13.26
CA THR A 191 3.87 1.90 -13.24
C THR A 191 2.59 1.20 -13.67
N LEU A 192 1.52 1.37 -12.90
CA LEU A 192 0.15 1.02 -13.27
C LEU A 192 -0.64 2.30 -13.46
N TRP A 193 -1.25 2.43 -14.61
CA TRP A 193 -2.15 3.55 -14.92
C TRP A 193 -3.59 3.06 -14.95
N LEU A 194 -4.39 3.57 -14.01
CA LEU A 194 -5.83 3.32 -13.96
C LEU A 194 -6.56 4.45 -14.68
N ASP A 195 -7.16 4.12 -15.81
CA ASP A 195 -8.00 5.04 -16.59
C ASP A 195 -9.28 4.34 -17.05
N ARG A 196 -10.42 5.00 -16.87
CA ARG A 196 -11.75 4.54 -17.34
C ARG A 196 -12.08 3.09 -16.96
N GLY A 197 -11.65 2.66 -15.78
CA GLY A 197 -11.94 1.32 -15.26
C GLY A 197 -11.06 0.21 -15.81
N ILE A 198 -9.97 0.55 -16.50
CA ILE A 198 -8.97 -0.37 -17.04
C ILE A 198 -7.60 -0.02 -16.45
N VAL A 199 -6.78 -1.04 -16.20
CA VAL A 199 -5.40 -0.86 -15.75
C VAL A 199 -4.44 -1.16 -16.89
N TYR A 200 -3.58 -0.20 -17.19
CA TYR A 200 -2.46 -0.34 -18.10
C TYR A 200 -1.17 -0.53 -17.31
N THR A 201 -0.34 -1.48 -17.71
CA THR A 201 0.93 -1.80 -17.04
C THR A 201 2.09 -1.31 -17.87
N ASN A 202 3.03 -0.62 -17.25
CA ASN A 202 4.31 -0.27 -17.82
C ASN A 202 5.43 -0.74 -16.88
N ASP A 203 6.32 -1.59 -17.39
CA ASP A 203 7.48 -2.09 -16.66
C ASP A 203 8.65 -1.08 -16.68
N THR A 204 8.33 0.21 -16.63
CA THR A 204 9.29 1.31 -16.53
C THR A 204 9.00 2.17 -15.30
N TRP A 205 10.00 2.94 -14.91
CA TRP A 205 9.93 3.87 -13.79
C TRP A 205 8.89 4.97 -14.05
N PHE A 206 8.37 5.54 -12.98
CA PHE A 206 7.39 6.62 -13.05
C PHE A 206 7.85 7.81 -13.91
N ALA A 207 9.15 8.14 -13.95
CA ALA A 207 9.71 9.23 -14.78
C ALA A 207 9.39 9.10 -16.28
N GLY A 208 9.15 7.88 -16.78
CA GLY A 208 8.73 7.65 -18.18
C GLY A 208 7.24 7.69 -18.41
N PHE A 209 6.44 7.90 -17.37
CA PHE A 209 4.98 7.79 -17.44
C PHE A 209 4.34 8.83 -18.36
N GLU A 210 4.78 10.09 -18.32
CA GLU A 210 4.19 11.16 -19.14
C GLU A 210 4.39 10.87 -20.64
N VAL A 211 5.59 10.43 -21.03
CA VAL A 211 5.90 10.04 -22.42
C VAL A 211 5.10 8.82 -22.84
N TRP A 212 4.94 7.86 -21.95
CA TRP A 212 4.18 6.64 -22.21
C TRP A 212 2.68 6.91 -22.32
N GLN A 213 2.13 7.81 -21.47
CA GLN A 213 0.72 8.19 -21.48
C GLN A 213 0.30 8.87 -22.80
N GLU A 214 1.21 9.64 -23.42
CA GLU A 214 0.96 10.29 -24.72
C GLU A 214 1.00 9.29 -25.90
N ALA A 215 1.62 8.11 -25.70
CA ALA A 215 1.77 7.08 -26.73
C ALA A 215 0.61 6.08 -26.79
N ILE A 216 -0.33 6.09 -25.81
CA ILE A 216 -1.53 5.24 -25.76
C ILE A 216 -2.77 6.07 -26.13
#